data_575eed519cebd5b0d65c943a7f690fcd
#
_entry.id   575eed519cebd5b0d65c943a7f690fcd
#
_cell.length_a   1.000
_cell.length_b   1.000
_cell.length_c   1.000
_cell.angle_alpha   90.00
_cell.angle_beta   90.00
_cell.angle_gamma   90.00
#
_symmetry.space_group_name_H-M   'P 1'
#
loop_
_entity.id
_entity.type
_entity.pdbx_description
1 polymer ?
#
loop_
_entity_poly.entity_id
_entity_poly.type
_entity_poly.pdbx_seq_one_letter_code
_entity_poly.pdbx_strand_id
1 'polypeptide(L)' 'MSNDITDFNSEDITKKEARGLGDDTDLGEVQEILGEYIITQKGTVDKERYYIPKSLVERFDGETVYFKVTKEESKQYKRD' A
#
# COMPACT_ATOMS: atom_id res chain seq x y z
N MET A 1 -21.74 -11.93 5.52
CA MET A 1 -21.07 -10.72 5.26
C MET A 1 -19.58 -10.91 5.13
N SER A 2 -19.09 -10.41 4.11
CA SER A 2 -17.69 -10.57 3.82
C SER A 2 -16.83 -9.59 4.60
N ASN A 3 -15.70 -10.05 5.07
CA ASN A 3 -14.69 -9.17 5.61
C ASN A 3 -13.58 -9.01 4.61
N ASP A 4 -13.98 -8.94 3.36
CA ASP A 4 -13.03 -8.81 2.29
C ASP A 4 -12.25 -7.51 2.46
N ILE A 5 -10.99 -7.61 2.81
CA ILE A 5 -10.18 -6.45 3.07
C ILE A 5 -9.84 -5.68 1.81
N THR A 6 -10.17 -6.24 0.66
CA THR A 6 -9.94 -5.54 -0.61
C THR A 6 -11.18 -4.76 -1.04
N ASP A 7 -12.23 -4.79 -0.24
CA ASP A 7 -13.49 -4.15 -0.57
C ASP A 7 -13.64 -2.83 0.18
N PHE A 8 -12.68 -1.95 -0.02
CA PHE A 8 -12.73 -0.63 0.60
C PHE A 8 -12.62 0.44 -0.47
N ASN A 9 -13.10 1.63 -0.12
CA ASN A 9 -13.06 2.77 -1.03
C ASN A 9 -11.70 3.41 -1.01
N SER A 10 -11.37 4.07 -2.13
CA SER A 10 -10.13 4.82 -2.18
C SER A 10 -10.12 5.93 -1.13
N GLU A 11 -11.29 6.46 -0.81
CA GLU A 11 -11.38 7.52 0.20
C GLU A 11 -10.98 7.02 1.58
N ASP A 12 -11.21 5.74 1.84
CA ASP A 12 -10.92 5.19 3.15
C ASP A 12 -9.43 5.04 3.41
N ILE A 13 -8.66 4.80 2.37
CA ILE A 13 -7.24 4.51 2.53
C ILE A 13 -6.32 5.58 1.95
N THR A 14 -6.86 6.51 1.17
CA THR A 14 -6.03 7.56 0.59
C THR A 14 -5.38 8.38 1.70
N LYS A 15 -4.09 8.61 1.56
CA LYS A 15 -3.28 9.35 2.52
C LYS A 15 -3.04 8.59 3.83
N LYS A 16 -3.47 7.35 3.87
CA LYS A 16 -3.18 6.51 5.03
C LYS A 16 -1.79 5.89 4.85
N GLU A 17 -1.20 5.54 5.97
CA GLU A 17 0.12 4.94 5.94
C GLU A 17 0.08 3.57 5.29
N ALA A 18 1.13 3.23 4.55
CA ALA A 18 1.24 1.94 3.89
C ALA A 18 2.49 1.24 4.38
N ARG A 19 2.33 0.00 4.83
CA ARG A 19 3.45 -0.79 5.32
C ARG A 19 3.38 -2.20 4.78
N GLY A 20 4.55 -2.81 4.67
CA GLY A 20 4.62 -4.21 4.28
C GLY A 20 4.94 -5.07 5.48
N LEU A 21 5.47 -6.27 5.21
CA LEU A 21 5.83 -7.21 6.26
C LEU A 21 7.14 -6.77 6.90
N GLY A 22 7.22 -6.95 8.21
CA GLY A 22 8.40 -6.58 8.95
C GLY A 22 8.38 -5.12 9.34
N ASP A 23 9.23 -4.77 10.30
CA ASP A 23 9.25 -3.42 10.84
C ASP A 23 9.93 -2.43 9.92
N ASP A 24 10.71 -2.91 8.98
CA ASP A 24 11.49 -2.05 8.12
C ASP A 24 10.92 -1.90 6.71
N THR A 25 9.68 -2.35 6.50
CA THR A 25 9.07 -2.25 5.19
C THR A 25 8.07 -1.11 5.19
N ASP A 26 8.57 0.08 4.94
CA ASP A 26 7.78 1.30 4.90
C ASP A 26 7.48 1.62 3.44
N LEU A 27 6.20 1.61 3.09
CA LEU A 27 5.78 1.86 1.71
C LEU A 27 5.26 3.28 1.52
N GLY A 28 5.32 4.11 2.55
CA GLY A 28 4.92 5.49 2.45
C GLY A 28 3.44 5.69 2.73
N GLU A 29 2.79 6.46 1.88
CA GLU A 29 1.37 6.77 2.00
C GLU A 29 0.64 6.35 0.76
N VAL A 30 -0.60 5.91 0.94
CA VAL A 30 -1.45 5.59 -0.20
C VAL A 30 -1.83 6.89 -0.90
N GLN A 31 -1.62 6.93 -2.21
CA GLN A 31 -1.97 8.08 -3.01
C GLN A 31 -3.32 7.91 -3.69
N GLU A 32 -3.55 6.74 -4.25
CA GLU A 32 -4.80 6.46 -4.94
C GLU A 32 -4.89 4.99 -5.25
N ILE A 33 -6.08 4.57 -5.65
CA ILE A 33 -6.31 3.23 -6.15
C ILE A 33 -6.56 3.35 -7.63
N LEU A 34 -5.82 2.61 -8.42
CA LEU A 34 -5.92 2.66 -9.87
C LEU A 34 -6.13 1.24 -10.37
N GLY A 35 -7.39 0.92 -10.69
CA GLY A 35 -7.70 -0.43 -11.15
C GLY A 35 -7.39 -1.46 -10.09
N GLU A 36 -6.50 -2.39 -10.42
CA GLU A 36 -6.13 -3.46 -9.53
C GLU A 36 -4.98 -3.10 -8.60
N TYR A 37 -4.52 -1.86 -8.68
CA TYR A 37 -3.32 -1.46 -7.96
C TYR A 37 -3.61 -0.38 -6.95
N ILE A 38 -2.88 -0.44 -5.84
CA ILE A 38 -2.86 0.62 -4.86
C ILE A 38 -1.51 1.30 -5.02
N ILE A 39 -1.57 2.60 -5.27
CA ILE A 39 -0.35 3.37 -5.51
C ILE A 39 0.06 4.06 -4.23
N THR A 40 1.26 3.78 -3.77
CA THR A 40 1.81 4.43 -2.59
C THR A 40 3.02 5.26 -2.99
N GLN A 41 3.35 6.23 -2.16
CA GLN A 41 4.48 7.10 -2.42
C GLN A 41 5.23 7.34 -1.12
N LYS A 42 6.53 7.22 -1.19
CA LYS A 42 7.41 7.36 -0.05
C LYS A 42 8.42 8.45 -0.36
N GLY A 43 8.68 9.31 0.64
CA GLY A 43 9.67 10.36 0.51
C GLY A 43 9.08 11.64 -0.04
N THR A 44 9.79 12.74 0.20
CA THR A 44 9.34 14.06 -0.26
C THR A 44 10.27 14.63 -1.33
N VAL A 45 11.54 14.28 -1.27
CA VAL A 45 12.52 14.75 -2.25
C VAL A 45 12.76 13.68 -3.29
N ASP A 46 13.22 12.53 -2.84
CA ASP A 46 13.42 11.37 -3.73
C ASP A 46 12.20 10.51 -3.62
N LYS A 47 11.15 10.86 -4.35
CA LYS A 47 9.89 10.16 -4.26
C LYS A 47 9.97 8.80 -4.90
N GLU A 48 9.53 7.80 -4.17
CA GLU A 48 9.47 6.42 -4.65
C GLU A 48 8.03 6.00 -4.67
N ARG A 49 7.56 5.54 -5.82
CA ARG A 49 6.18 5.10 -5.96
C ARG A 49 6.14 3.60 -6.12
N TYR A 50 5.15 3.01 -5.49
CA TYR A 50 4.91 1.58 -5.57
C TYR A 50 3.51 1.34 -6.10
N TYR A 51 3.42 0.42 -7.07
CA TYR A 51 2.14 -0.01 -7.62
C TYR A 51 1.90 -1.42 -7.10
N ILE A 52 1.15 -1.53 -6.03
CA ILE A 52 1.01 -2.80 -5.32
C ILE A 52 -0.37 -3.39 -5.61
N PRO A 53 -0.43 -4.64 -6.09
CA PRO A 53 -1.72 -5.26 -6.36
C PRO A 53 -2.61 -5.28 -5.11
N LYS A 54 -3.88 -4.99 -5.30
CA LYS A 54 -4.84 -5.02 -4.21
C LYS A 54 -4.86 -6.36 -3.50
N SER A 55 -4.61 -7.42 -4.24
CA SER A 55 -4.65 -8.76 -3.69
C SER A 55 -3.61 -8.98 -2.59
N LEU A 56 -2.63 -8.10 -2.50
CA LEU A 56 -1.59 -8.22 -1.49
C LEU A 56 -1.91 -7.46 -0.21
N VAL A 57 -3.06 -6.81 -0.15
CA VAL A 57 -3.47 -6.16 1.09
C VAL A 57 -3.78 -7.23 2.13
N GLU A 58 -3.18 -7.09 3.30
CA GLU A 58 -3.42 -8.01 4.39
C GLU A 58 -4.56 -7.50 5.28
N ARG A 59 -4.50 -6.24 5.65
CA ARG A 59 -5.52 -5.65 6.50
C ARG A 59 -5.38 -4.14 6.53
N PHE A 60 -6.41 -3.50 7.01
CA PHE A 60 -6.43 -2.05 7.20
C PHE A 60 -7.03 -1.81 8.59
N ASP A 61 -6.27 -1.15 9.43
CA ASP A 61 -6.71 -0.94 10.82
C ASP A 61 -7.34 0.43 11.06
N GLY A 62 -7.60 1.17 10.00
CA GLY A 62 -8.17 2.51 10.09
C GLY A 62 -7.15 3.61 9.92
N GLU A 63 -5.89 3.30 10.10
CA GLU A 63 -4.81 4.27 9.93
C GLU A 63 -3.72 3.78 9.01
N THR A 64 -3.52 2.47 8.97
CA THR A 64 -2.44 1.89 8.20
C THR A 64 -2.95 0.74 7.37
N VAL A 65 -2.57 0.74 6.10
CA VAL A 65 -2.85 -0.38 5.19
C VAL A 65 -1.62 -1.28 5.20
N TYR A 66 -1.82 -2.54 5.53
CA TYR A 66 -0.74 -3.52 5.61
C TYR A 66 -0.77 -4.42 4.39
N PHE A 67 0.39 -4.60 3.78
CA PHE A 67 0.52 -5.40 2.57
C PHE A 67 1.37 -6.63 2.87
N LYS A 68 1.07 -7.74 2.20
CA LYS A 68 1.84 -8.97 2.34
C LYS A 68 3.05 -8.92 1.43
N VAL A 69 3.88 -7.92 1.65
CA VAL A 69 5.03 -7.65 0.80
C VAL A 69 6.24 -7.42 1.68
N THR A 70 7.30 -8.16 1.45
CA THR A 70 8.55 -7.94 2.17
C THR A 70 9.26 -6.74 1.56
N LYS A 71 10.27 -6.24 2.28
CA LYS A 71 11.05 -5.14 1.78
C LYS A 71 11.68 -5.48 0.44
N GLU A 72 12.15 -6.72 0.33
CA GLU A 72 12.76 -7.17 -0.92
C GLU A 72 11.75 -7.23 -2.04
N GLU A 73 10.55 -7.75 -1.74
CA GLU A 73 9.52 -7.88 -2.76
C GLU A 73 8.98 -6.53 -3.19
N SER A 74 8.98 -5.55 -2.30
CA SER A 74 8.44 -4.25 -2.63
C SER A 74 9.19 -3.60 -3.78
N LYS A 75 10.45 -3.96 -3.96
CA LYS A 75 11.26 -3.40 -5.03
C LYS A 75 10.71 -3.77 -6.40
N GLN A 76 9.99 -4.87 -6.49
CA GLN A 76 9.39 -5.30 -7.75
C GLN A 76 8.23 -4.41 -8.16
N TYR A 77 7.63 -3.74 -7.21
CA TYR A 77 6.45 -2.92 -7.45
C TYR A 77 6.79 -1.43 -7.55
N LYS A 78 8.06 -1.12 -7.43
CA LYS A 78 8.49 0.27 -7.50
C LYS A 78 8.42 0.77 -8.94
N ARG A 79 7.89 1.97 -9.10
CA ARG A 79 7.82 2.64 -10.40
C ARG A 79 8.35 4.06 -10.25
N ASP A 80 8.98 4.52 -11.27
CA ASP A 80 9.48 5.90 -11.28
C ASP A 80 8.50 6.85 -11.93
#